data_18b21b50deaa3f18fd7eb0b291814308
#
_entry.id   18b21b50deaa3f18fd7eb0b291814308
#
_cell.length_a   1.000
_cell.length_b   1.000
_cell.length_c   1.000
_cell.angle_alpha   90.00
_cell.angle_beta   90.00
_cell.angle_gamma   90.00
#
_symmetry.space_group_name_H-M   'P 1'
#
loop_
_entity.id
_entity.type
_entity.pdbx_description
1 polymer ?
#
loop_
_entity_poly.entity_id
_entity_poly.type
_entity_poly.pdbx_seq_one_letter_code
_entity_poly.pdbx_strand_id
1 'polypeptide(L)'
;MKTPTLLRLACLALLPLAAQAELSNDSMIGPGLRWRPAYDGAASQKTELVPVIRYLGLPWFVRSTQGVLEAGVRTELGTGLHAGAQIAYEPGRLSGDSDFLRSHNMPDLKRSGSLGLQVEWDHKFGPVPVTLLARGRKHFDSARGLQMDLRASAGVFQSGPVSAGVFGQAVWANGRATNSYYGITPTQSVVAGLPAYEAGSGLLNTSFGLLWSVDLGPKWLVVGNLERRQVRGDARNSPLVERTSNNSASAGLAYRF
;
A
#
# COMPACT_ATOMS: atom_id res chain seq x y z
N MET A 1 -62.66 13.97 -0.96
CA MET A 1 -61.80 13.74 0.22
C MET A 1 -60.78 12.69 -0.16
N LYS A 2 -59.50 13.11 -0.37
CA LYS A 2 -58.39 12.22 -0.77
C LYS A 2 -57.50 12.06 0.49
N THR A 3 -57.37 10.82 0.96
CA THR A 3 -56.48 10.45 2.05
C THR A 3 -55.04 10.38 1.55
N PRO A 4 -54.04 10.92 2.27
CA PRO A 4 -52.64 10.82 1.89
C PRO A 4 -52.05 9.50 2.34
N THR A 5 -51.39 8.82 1.43
CA THR A 5 -50.62 7.59 1.62
C THR A 5 -49.36 7.90 2.43
N LEU A 6 -49.30 7.42 3.64
CA LEU A 6 -48.11 7.47 4.52
C LEU A 6 -46.99 6.58 3.96
N LEU A 7 -45.95 7.22 3.50
CA LEU A 7 -44.69 6.58 3.14
C LEU A 7 -44.00 6.06 4.40
N ARG A 8 -44.08 4.76 4.63
CA ARG A 8 -43.33 4.10 5.73
C ARG A 8 -41.88 4.03 5.38
N LEU A 9 -41.08 4.96 5.92
CA LEU A 9 -39.61 4.83 5.97
C LEU A 9 -39.29 3.61 6.84
N ALA A 10 -38.87 2.52 6.22
CA ALA A 10 -38.28 1.40 6.92
C ALA A 10 -36.86 1.85 7.35
N CYS A 11 -36.70 2.25 8.61
CA CYS A 11 -35.40 2.32 9.26
C CYS A 11 -34.85 0.90 9.33
N LEU A 12 -33.96 0.54 8.42
CA LEU A 12 -33.09 -0.62 8.58
C LEU A 12 -32.23 -0.35 9.81
N ALA A 13 -32.58 -0.98 10.95
CA ALA A 13 -31.71 -1.03 12.11
C ALA A 13 -30.44 -1.79 11.71
N LEU A 14 -29.37 -1.05 11.43
CA LEU A 14 -28.02 -1.59 11.30
C LEU A 14 -27.61 -2.09 12.70
N LEU A 15 -27.78 -3.37 12.94
CA LEU A 15 -27.16 -4.03 14.08
C LEU A 15 -25.64 -3.84 13.98
N PRO A 16 -24.96 -3.43 15.04
CA PRO A 16 -23.51 -3.33 15.03
C PRO A 16 -22.91 -4.73 15.00
N LEU A 17 -22.64 -5.26 13.82
CA LEU A 17 -21.78 -6.41 13.66
C LEU A 17 -20.34 -5.94 13.89
N ALA A 18 -19.69 -6.57 14.87
CA ALA A 18 -18.31 -6.23 15.24
C ALA A 18 -17.39 -6.42 14.04
N ALA A 19 -17.04 -5.33 13.38
CA ALA A 19 -16.04 -5.31 12.33
C ALA A 19 -14.67 -5.56 12.98
N GLN A 20 -13.87 -6.51 12.45
CA GLN A 20 -12.49 -6.70 12.88
C GLN A 20 -11.55 -5.90 12.01
N ALA A 21 -10.70 -5.06 12.60
CA ALA A 21 -9.75 -4.19 11.92
C ALA A 21 -8.63 -4.99 11.30
N GLU A 22 -8.12 -4.45 10.20
CA GLU A 22 -7.20 -5.16 9.32
C GLU A 22 -7.58 -6.63 9.20
N LEU A 23 -8.80 -6.88 8.74
CA LEU A 23 -9.29 -8.17 8.28
C LEU A 23 -8.57 -9.37 8.92
N SER A 24 -8.74 -9.52 10.26
CA SER A 24 -8.09 -10.48 11.16
C SER A 24 -6.57 -10.31 11.34
N ASN A 25 -6.10 -10.41 12.59
CA ASN A 25 -4.66 -10.55 12.91
C ASN A 25 -4.17 -11.99 12.65
N ASP A 26 -4.88 -12.77 11.86
CA ASP A 26 -4.55 -14.14 11.59
C ASP A 26 -3.24 -14.26 10.83
N SER A 27 -2.44 -15.21 11.24
CA SER A 27 -1.27 -15.64 10.49
C SER A 27 -1.73 -16.34 9.21
N MET A 28 -1.22 -15.90 8.06
CA MET A 28 -1.62 -16.46 6.77
C MET A 28 -0.48 -16.47 5.77
N ILE A 29 -0.55 -17.42 4.85
CA ILE A 29 0.40 -17.55 3.73
C ILE A 29 -0.30 -18.08 2.48
N GLY A 30 0.05 -17.55 1.31
CA GLY A 30 -0.47 -18.04 0.04
C GLY A 30 0.02 -17.25 -1.16
N PRO A 31 -0.37 -17.67 -2.37
CA PRO A 31 -0.13 -16.93 -3.60
C PRO A 31 -1.22 -15.89 -3.86
N GLY A 32 -0.85 -14.84 -4.57
CA GLY A 32 -1.77 -13.82 -5.04
C GLY A 32 -1.38 -13.26 -6.40
N LEU A 33 -2.32 -12.57 -7.01
CA LEU A 33 -2.15 -11.79 -8.22
C LEU A 33 -2.34 -10.32 -7.89
N ARG A 34 -1.50 -9.47 -8.48
CA ARG A 34 -1.60 -8.03 -8.37
C ARG A 34 -1.56 -7.40 -9.75
N TRP A 35 -2.58 -6.62 -10.05
CA TRP A 35 -2.65 -5.73 -11.19
C TRP A 35 -2.33 -4.31 -10.72
N ARG A 36 -1.35 -3.66 -11.34
CA ARG A 36 -0.87 -2.32 -10.95
C ARG A 36 -0.22 -1.58 -12.12
N PRO A 37 0.00 -0.27 -12.02
CA PRO A 37 0.84 0.44 -12.98
C PRO A 37 2.26 -0.16 -12.99
N ALA A 38 2.91 -0.12 -14.13
CA ALA A 38 4.28 -0.61 -14.30
C ALA A 38 5.24 0.07 -13.30
N TYR A 39 5.05 1.37 -13.08
CA TYR A 39 5.65 2.17 -12.00
C TYR A 39 4.66 3.26 -11.58
N ASP A 40 4.86 3.87 -10.41
CA ASP A 40 4.00 4.96 -9.95
C ASP A 40 4.12 6.15 -10.91
N GLY A 41 3.02 6.47 -11.58
CA GLY A 41 2.96 7.48 -12.65
C GLY A 41 2.91 6.93 -14.07
N ALA A 42 3.04 5.62 -14.29
CA ALA A 42 2.94 5.01 -15.60
C ALA A 42 1.50 5.02 -16.15
N ALA A 43 1.35 5.11 -17.48
CA ALA A 43 0.09 4.82 -18.16
C ALA A 43 -0.11 3.31 -18.35
N SER A 44 0.97 2.56 -18.56
CA SER A 44 0.96 1.11 -18.73
C SER A 44 0.68 0.38 -17.42
N GLN A 45 0.04 -0.80 -17.53
CA GLN A 45 -0.31 -1.66 -16.40
C GLN A 45 0.39 -3.01 -16.54
N LYS A 46 0.66 -3.66 -15.42
CA LYS A 46 1.17 -5.03 -15.40
C LYS A 46 0.49 -5.87 -14.34
N THR A 47 0.46 -7.19 -14.60
CA THR A 47 0.03 -8.18 -13.63
C THR A 47 1.24 -8.97 -13.16
N GLU A 48 1.34 -9.20 -11.87
CA GLU A 48 2.45 -9.95 -11.27
C GLU A 48 1.95 -10.88 -10.18
N LEU A 49 2.66 -11.99 -10.00
CA LEU A 49 2.49 -12.88 -8.85
C LEU A 49 3.11 -12.21 -7.62
N VAL A 50 2.38 -12.23 -6.52
CA VAL A 50 2.84 -11.68 -5.24
C VAL A 50 2.56 -12.68 -4.12
N PRO A 51 3.44 -12.78 -3.11
CA PRO A 51 3.13 -13.56 -1.93
C PRO A 51 2.10 -12.83 -1.06
N VAL A 52 1.12 -13.56 -0.55
CA VAL A 52 0.25 -13.14 0.54
C VAL A 52 0.87 -13.70 1.81
N ILE A 53 1.49 -12.87 2.62
CA ILE A 53 2.14 -13.28 3.86
C ILE A 53 1.73 -12.32 4.96
N ARG A 54 1.27 -12.88 6.08
CA ARG A 54 1.05 -12.15 7.32
C ARG A 54 1.34 -13.05 8.50
N TYR A 55 2.30 -12.67 9.30
CA TYR A 55 2.59 -13.18 10.63
C TYR A 55 2.94 -12.00 11.52
N LEU A 56 2.10 -11.71 12.49
CA LEU A 56 2.24 -10.56 13.39
C LEU A 56 2.45 -11.04 14.83
N GLY A 57 3.47 -11.88 15.06
CA GLY A 57 3.88 -12.37 16.37
C GLY A 57 4.70 -11.36 17.17
N LEU A 58 5.13 -11.79 18.35
CA LEU A 58 6.10 -11.12 19.21
C LEU A 58 7.23 -12.12 19.51
N PRO A 59 8.50 -11.72 19.39
CA PRO A 59 8.98 -10.44 18.91
C PRO A 59 9.04 -10.33 17.36
N TRP A 60 8.78 -11.40 16.62
CA TRP A 60 8.99 -11.47 15.17
C TRP A 60 7.71 -11.17 14.38
N PHE A 61 7.84 -10.48 13.27
CA PHE A 61 6.77 -10.36 12.30
C PHE A 61 7.29 -10.50 10.86
N VAL A 62 6.41 -10.95 9.97
CA VAL A 62 6.62 -10.95 8.52
C VAL A 62 5.28 -10.58 7.87
N ARG A 63 5.30 -9.63 6.92
CA ARG A 63 4.10 -9.27 6.15
C ARG A 63 4.43 -8.83 4.74
N SER A 64 3.49 -9.00 3.84
CA SER A 64 3.51 -8.40 2.51
C SER A 64 2.45 -7.31 2.44
N THR A 65 2.86 -6.08 2.14
CA THR A 65 1.96 -4.93 2.03
C THR A 65 2.22 -4.21 0.72
N GLN A 66 1.23 -4.10 -0.15
CA GLN A 66 1.34 -3.40 -1.43
C GLN A 66 2.55 -3.83 -2.30
N GLY A 67 2.94 -5.12 -2.23
CA GLY A 67 4.08 -5.67 -2.97
C GLY A 67 5.45 -5.44 -2.33
N VAL A 68 5.49 -4.87 -1.13
CA VAL A 68 6.68 -4.80 -0.28
C VAL A 68 6.64 -5.96 0.70
N LEU A 69 7.70 -6.75 0.75
CA LEU A 69 7.89 -7.80 1.75
C LEU A 69 8.67 -7.21 2.92
N GLU A 70 8.11 -7.29 4.11
CA GLU A 70 8.67 -6.75 5.35
C GLU A 70 8.85 -7.86 6.37
N ALA A 71 9.98 -7.86 7.07
CA ALA A 71 10.25 -8.75 8.20
C ALA A 71 11.02 -7.98 9.27
N GLY A 72 10.77 -8.30 10.53
CA GLY A 72 11.46 -7.61 11.61
C GLY A 72 11.09 -8.09 13.00
N VAL A 73 11.43 -7.25 13.96
CA VAL A 73 11.08 -7.44 15.37
C VAL A 73 10.19 -6.30 15.82
N ARG A 74 9.24 -6.61 16.70
CA ARG A 74 8.37 -5.63 17.33
C ARG A 74 8.17 -5.98 18.81
N THR A 75 7.89 -4.98 19.61
CA THR A 75 7.56 -5.11 21.02
C THR A 75 6.33 -4.28 21.34
N GLU A 76 5.56 -4.72 22.30
CA GLU A 76 4.42 -3.96 22.82
C GLU A 76 4.93 -2.93 23.84
N LEU A 77 4.59 -1.66 23.63
CA LEU A 77 4.91 -0.55 24.53
C LEU A 77 3.74 -0.17 25.44
N GLY A 78 2.56 -0.62 25.13
CA GLY A 78 1.32 -0.37 25.86
C GLY A 78 0.15 -0.98 25.10
N THR A 79 -1.05 -0.92 25.64
CA THR A 79 -2.23 -1.57 25.05
C THR A 79 -2.43 -1.22 23.58
N GLY A 80 -2.16 -2.20 22.71
CA GLY A 80 -2.26 -2.05 21.26
C GLY A 80 -1.16 -1.19 20.62
N LEU A 81 -0.20 -0.66 21.38
CA LEU A 81 0.90 0.15 20.85
C LEU A 81 2.15 -0.71 20.70
N HIS A 82 2.63 -0.84 19.48
CA HIS A 82 3.81 -1.60 19.14
C HIS A 82 4.87 -0.71 18.50
N ALA A 83 6.13 -0.93 18.87
CA ALA A 83 7.27 -0.35 18.14
C ALA A 83 8.15 -1.47 17.60
N GLY A 84 8.84 -1.22 16.50
CA GLY A 84 9.66 -2.26 15.88
C GLY A 84 10.71 -1.73 14.93
N ALA A 85 11.63 -2.63 14.59
CA ALA A 85 12.62 -2.45 13.55
C ALA A 85 12.39 -3.51 12.46
N GLN A 86 12.60 -3.14 11.21
CA GLN A 86 12.31 -4.00 10.07
C GLN A 86 13.34 -3.87 8.96
N ILE A 87 13.46 -4.94 8.20
CA ILE A 87 14.01 -4.92 6.86
C ILE A 87 12.85 -5.05 5.87
N ALA A 88 12.95 -4.37 4.74
CA ALA A 88 11.96 -4.49 3.68
C ALA A 88 12.66 -4.73 2.34
N TYR A 89 12.00 -5.51 1.48
CA TYR A 89 12.41 -5.74 0.12
C TYR A 89 11.41 -5.08 -0.81
N GLU A 90 11.88 -4.08 -1.55
CA GLU A 90 11.05 -3.22 -2.36
C GLU A 90 11.30 -3.45 -3.85
N PRO A 91 10.25 -3.47 -4.68
CA PRO A 91 10.39 -3.56 -6.12
C PRO A 91 11.07 -2.30 -6.66
N GLY A 92 11.79 -2.47 -7.77
CA GLY A 92 12.34 -1.37 -8.53
C GLY A 92 11.37 -0.82 -9.58
N ARG A 93 11.95 -0.07 -10.55
CA ARG A 93 11.30 0.40 -11.76
C ARG A 93 12.12 -0.13 -12.95
N LEU A 94 11.60 -1.12 -13.65
CA LEU A 94 12.29 -1.72 -14.77
C LEU A 94 11.80 -1.08 -16.08
N SER A 95 12.72 -0.70 -16.94
CA SER A 95 12.42 -0.15 -18.27
C SER A 95 11.63 -1.14 -19.13
N GLY A 96 11.93 -2.44 -19.00
CA GLY A 96 11.22 -3.51 -19.67
C GLY A 96 9.71 -3.63 -19.32
N ASP A 97 9.27 -3.08 -18.19
CA ASP A 97 7.87 -3.11 -17.76
C ASP A 97 7.02 -2.00 -18.41
N SER A 98 7.61 -1.01 -19.08
CA SER A 98 6.93 0.13 -19.67
C SER A 98 7.50 0.50 -21.03
N ASP A 99 6.62 0.59 -22.04
CA ASP A 99 7.00 1.02 -23.39
C ASP A 99 7.52 2.46 -23.36
N PHE A 100 6.96 3.32 -22.52
CA PHE A 100 7.42 4.69 -22.34
C PHE A 100 8.87 4.73 -21.85
N LEU A 101 9.21 4.01 -20.78
CA LEU A 101 10.58 3.99 -20.26
C LEU A 101 11.58 3.39 -21.26
N ARG A 102 11.16 2.36 -22.00
CA ARG A 102 11.97 1.67 -23.00
C ARG A 102 12.26 2.57 -24.20
N SER A 103 11.24 3.22 -24.75
CA SER A 103 11.37 4.12 -25.90
C SER A 103 12.23 5.35 -25.59
N HIS A 104 12.29 5.77 -24.32
CA HIS A 104 13.13 6.87 -23.86
C HIS A 104 14.49 6.40 -23.28
N ASN A 105 14.85 5.14 -23.45
CA ASN A 105 16.11 4.57 -22.93
C ASN A 105 16.38 4.87 -21.45
N MET A 106 15.31 4.92 -20.63
CA MET A 106 15.45 5.18 -19.20
C MET A 106 16.08 3.99 -18.49
N PRO A 107 17.05 4.22 -17.57
CA PRO A 107 17.72 3.13 -16.88
C PRO A 107 16.79 2.41 -15.89
N ASP A 108 17.10 1.15 -15.65
CA ASP A 108 16.47 0.36 -14.62
C ASP A 108 16.83 0.88 -13.23
N LEU A 109 15.82 1.02 -12.40
CA LEU A 109 15.98 1.13 -10.96
C LEU A 109 15.81 -0.26 -10.36
N LYS A 110 16.90 -0.92 -9.99
CA LYS A 110 16.89 -2.30 -9.49
C LYS A 110 16.12 -2.40 -8.17
N ARG A 111 15.65 -3.59 -7.84
CA ARG A 111 15.09 -3.91 -6.52
C ARG A 111 16.09 -3.59 -5.42
N SER A 112 15.63 -3.17 -4.25
CA SER A 112 16.50 -2.78 -3.14
C SER A 112 15.91 -3.20 -1.81
N GLY A 113 16.80 -3.53 -0.86
CA GLY A 113 16.44 -3.64 0.54
C GLY A 113 16.46 -2.29 1.23
N SER A 114 15.72 -2.19 2.32
CA SER A 114 15.74 -1.05 3.23
C SER A 114 15.72 -1.51 4.68
N LEU A 115 16.29 -0.69 5.57
CA LEU A 115 16.17 -0.81 7.01
C LEU A 115 15.20 0.26 7.51
N GLY A 116 14.32 -0.09 8.43
CA GLY A 116 13.31 0.84 8.93
C GLY A 116 12.96 0.66 10.39
N LEU A 117 12.29 1.70 10.90
CA LEU A 117 11.62 1.70 12.20
C LEU A 117 10.13 1.92 11.95
N GLN A 118 9.32 1.34 12.84
CA GLN A 118 7.87 1.51 12.79
C GLN A 118 7.27 1.68 14.18
N VAL A 119 6.13 2.38 14.20
CA VAL A 119 5.21 2.43 15.33
C VAL A 119 3.83 2.11 14.79
N GLU A 120 3.15 1.16 15.42
CA GLU A 120 1.82 0.69 15.05
C GLU A 120 0.92 0.76 16.28
N TRP A 121 -0.25 1.35 16.12
CA TRP A 121 -1.26 1.45 17.17
C TRP A 121 -2.58 0.87 16.70
N ASP A 122 -2.99 -0.19 17.39
CA ASP A 122 -4.24 -0.89 17.19
C ASP A 122 -5.24 -0.50 18.28
N HIS A 123 -6.38 0.02 17.89
CA HIS A 123 -7.41 0.45 18.83
C HIS A 123 -8.81 0.13 18.30
N LYS A 124 -9.76 -0.07 19.22
CA LYS A 124 -11.18 -0.23 18.87
C LYS A 124 -11.97 0.99 19.33
N PHE A 125 -12.55 1.73 18.41
CA PHE A 125 -13.52 2.78 18.70
C PHE A 125 -14.95 2.18 18.64
N GLY A 126 -15.43 1.71 19.78
CA GLY A 126 -16.66 0.91 19.82
C GLY A 126 -16.48 -0.39 19.03
N PRO A 127 -17.33 -0.68 18.03
CA PRO A 127 -17.21 -1.88 17.22
C PRO A 127 -16.19 -1.73 16.08
N VAL A 128 -15.71 -0.51 15.81
CA VAL A 128 -14.83 -0.20 14.68
C VAL A 128 -13.38 -0.33 15.11
N PRO A 129 -12.67 -1.32 14.63
CA PRO A 129 -11.24 -1.44 14.85
C PRO A 129 -10.48 -0.52 13.89
N VAL A 130 -9.44 0.11 14.40
CA VAL A 130 -8.59 1.08 13.68
C VAL A 130 -7.14 0.74 13.94
N THR A 131 -6.34 0.76 12.89
CA THR A 131 -4.87 0.67 12.97
C THR A 131 -4.24 1.94 12.41
N LEU A 132 -3.32 2.53 13.16
CA LEU A 132 -2.43 3.59 12.70
C LEU A 132 -1.01 3.06 12.64
N LEU A 133 -0.34 3.25 11.52
CA LEU A 133 1.02 2.78 11.29
C LEU A 133 1.87 3.92 10.74
N ALA A 134 2.95 4.25 11.44
CA ALA A 134 3.99 5.18 11.01
C ALA A 134 5.28 4.41 10.78
N ARG A 135 5.95 4.60 9.64
CA ARG A 135 7.22 3.96 9.29
C ARG A 135 8.20 4.95 8.72
N GLY A 136 9.47 4.76 9.06
CA GLY A 136 10.61 5.42 8.41
C GLY A 136 11.56 4.36 7.86
N ARG A 137 11.95 4.47 6.57
CA ARG A 137 12.80 3.49 5.90
C ARG A 137 13.94 4.16 5.15
N LYS A 138 15.16 3.65 5.36
CA LYS A 138 16.35 4.05 4.63
C LYS A 138 16.79 2.90 3.73
N HIS A 139 16.89 3.13 2.44
CA HIS A 139 17.38 2.13 1.50
C HIS A 139 18.87 1.83 1.71
N PHE A 140 19.28 0.58 1.49
CA PHE A 140 20.69 0.19 1.49
C PHE A 140 21.43 0.82 0.31
N ASP A 141 20.76 0.96 -0.82
CA ASP A 141 21.24 1.78 -1.92
C ASP A 141 21.11 3.27 -1.53
N SER A 142 22.25 3.92 -1.32
CA SER A 142 22.31 5.31 -0.89
C SER A 142 21.67 6.29 -1.89
N ALA A 143 21.58 5.93 -3.16
CA ALA A 143 20.90 6.74 -4.19
C ALA A 143 19.39 6.79 -3.99
N ARG A 144 18.80 5.79 -3.30
CA ARG A 144 17.35 5.68 -3.08
C ARG A 144 16.84 6.39 -1.82
N GLY A 145 17.72 6.96 -1.02
CA GLY A 145 17.42 7.89 0.06
C GLY A 145 16.58 7.34 1.20
N LEU A 146 15.75 8.23 1.76
CA LEU A 146 14.88 8.00 2.92
C LEU A 146 13.42 8.23 2.52
N GLN A 147 12.53 7.35 2.99
CA GLN A 147 11.08 7.50 2.89
C GLN A 147 10.44 7.36 4.27
N MET A 148 9.33 8.07 4.46
CA MET A 148 8.46 7.95 5.62
C MET A 148 7.04 7.76 5.14
N ASP A 149 6.26 6.93 5.82
CA ASP A 149 4.84 6.78 5.52
C ASP A 149 4.00 6.74 6.78
N LEU A 150 2.80 7.27 6.64
CA LEU A 150 1.73 7.18 7.62
C LEU A 150 0.53 6.53 6.96
N ARG A 151 0.02 5.47 7.58
CA ARG A 151 -1.15 4.73 7.13
C ARG A 151 -2.18 4.64 8.25
N ALA A 152 -3.43 4.88 7.91
CA ALA A 152 -4.58 4.62 8.77
C ALA A 152 -5.48 3.60 8.06
N SER A 153 -5.99 2.62 8.80
CA SER A 153 -6.98 1.67 8.31
C SER A 153 -8.09 1.46 9.33
N ALA A 154 -9.29 1.16 8.84
CA ALA A 154 -10.46 0.88 9.68
C ALA A 154 -11.30 -0.24 9.07
N GLY A 155 -11.76 -1.18 9.92
CA GLY A 155 -12.75 -2.17 9.54
C GLY A 155 -14.13 -1.50 9.46
N VAL A 156 -14.80 -1.64 8.32
CA VAL A 156 -16.08 -0.94 8.07
C VAL A 156 -17.26 -1.89 7.86
N PHE A 157 -16.98 -3.17 7.59
CA PHE A 157 -18.03 -4.14 7.31
C PHE A 157 -17.59 -5.55 7.70
N GLN A 158 -18.51 -6.31 8.31
CA GLN A 158 -18.39 -7.75 8.51
C GLN A 158 -19.77 -8.36 8.48
N SER A 159 -19.98 -9.35 7.63
CA SER A 159 -21.22 -10.12 7.57
C SER A 159 -20.94 -11.53 7.07
N GLY A 160 -21.23 -12.52 7.92
CA GLY A 160 -20.90 -13.91 7.64
C GLY A 160 -19.41 -14.08 7.33
N PRO A 161 -19.06 -14.70 6.18
CA PRO A 161 -17.68 -14.94 5.80
C PRO A 161 -16.98 -13.70 5.21
N VAL A 162 -17.68 -12.59 4.96
CA VAL A 162 -17.17 -11.43 4.25
C VAL A 162 -16.79 -10.33 5.23
N SER A 163 -15.56 -9.81 5.09
CA SER A 163 -15.09 -8.63 5.83
C SER A 163 -14.52 -7.58 4.86
N ALA A 164 -14.69 -6.31 5.21
CA ALA A 164 -14.12 -5.21 4.46
C ALA A 164 -13.62 -4.09 5.37
N GLY A 165 -12.56 -3.44 4.95
CA GLY A 165 -11.96 -2.29 5.61
C GLY A 165 -11.54 -1.24 4.58
N VAL A 166 -11.33 -0.03 5.04
CA VAL A 166 -10.80 1.08 4.24
C VAL A 166 -9.45 1.49 4.77
N PHE A 167 -8.61 2.05 3.91
CA PHE A 167 -7.35 2.64 4.33
C PHE A 167 -7.04 3.93 3.60
N GLY A 168 -6.25 4.78 4.26
CA GLY A 168 -5.58 5.93 3.67
C GLY A 168 -4.10 5.91 4.02
N GLN A 169 -3.25 6.36 3.10
CA GLN A 169 -1.81 6.41 3.30
C GLN A 169 -1.22 7.65 2.65
N ALA A 170 -0.21 8.22 3.29
CA ALA A 170 0.61 9.29 2.75
C ALA A 170 2.09 8.90 2.87
N VAL A 171 2.87 9.14 1.83
CA VAL A 171 4.30 8.82 1.76
C VAL A 171 5.07 10.09 1.49
N TRP A 172 6.08 10.37 2.32
CA TRP A 172 7.06 11.44 2.14
C TRP A 172 8.41 10.84 1.77
N ALA A 173 9.18 11.57 0.97
CA ALA A 173 10.50 11.18 0.55
C ALA A 173 11.46 12.37 0.62
N ASN A 174 12.73 12.11 0.91
CA ASN A 174 13.75 13.14 0.75
C ASN A 174 14.11 13.32 -0.74
N GLY A 175 14.77 14.44 -1.10
CA GLY A 175 15.08 14.75 -2.49
C GLY A 175 15.85 13.64 -3.22
N ARG A 176 16.75 12.94 -2.52
CA ARG A 176 17.48 11.79 -3.07
C ARG A 176 16.54 10.64 -3.45
N ALA A 177 15.59 10.30 -2.59
CA ALA A 177 14.61 9.28 -2.87
C ALA A 177 13.68 9.70 -4.02
N THR A 178 13.20 10.94 -4.03
CA THR A 178 12.34 11.45 -5.09
C THR A 178 13.09 11.45 -6.44
N ASN A 179 14.33 11.94 -6.47
CA ASN A 179 15.13 11.96 -7.69
C ASN A 179 15.48 10.58 -8.23
N SER A 180 15.68 9.58 -7.36
CA SER A 180 15.97 8.22 -7.83
C SER A 180 14.82 7.63 -8.66
N TYR A 181 13.57 8.01 -8.37
CA TYR A 181 12.38 7.50 -9.07
C TYR A 181 11.89 8.42 -10.19
N TYR A 182 12.02 9.75 -10.02
CA TYR A 182 11.36 10.75 -10.87
C TYR A 182 12.34 11.75 -11.47
N GLY A 183 13.62 11.70 -11.10
CA GLY A 183 14.66 12.57 -11.65
C GLY A 183 15.12 12.13 -13.04
N ILE A 184 15.60 13.11 -13.83
CA ILE A 184 16.24 12.92 -15.12
C ILE A 184 17.51 13.78 -15.10
N THR A 185 18.68 13.14 -15.06
CA THR A 185 19.95 13.87 -15.09
C THR A 185 20.19 14.52 -16.46
N PRO A 186 21.06 15.55 -16.58
CA PRO A 186 21.40 16.14 -17.88
C PRO A 186 21.87 15.11 -18.92
N THR A 187 22.66 14.12 -18.48
CA THR A 187 23.11 13.03 -19.38
C THR A 187 21.95 12.16 -19.85
N GLN A 188 21.04 11.80 -18.94
CA GLN A 188 19.84 11.04 -19.28
C GLN A 188 18.90 11.82 -20.20
N SER A 189 18.77 13.14 -19.99
CA SER A 189 17.96 14.04 -20.81
C SER A 189 18.32 13.97 -22.30
N VAL A 190 19.62 13.99 -22.60
CA VAL A 190 20.11 13.89 -24.00
C VAL A 190 19.75 12.55 -24.63
N VAL A 191 19.91 11.45 -23.87
CA VAL A 191 19.64 10.09 -24.40
C VAL A 191 18.13 9.81 -24.50
N ALA A 192 17.37 10.30 -23.52
CA ALA A 192 15.94 10.07 -23.43
C ALA A 192 15.11 11.00 -24.33
N GLY A 193 15.64 12.13 -24.75
CA GLY A 193 14.87 13.17 -25.45
C GLY A 193 13.80 13.82 -24.53
N LEU A 194 13.99 13.75 -23.21
CA LEU A 194 13.13 14.34 -22.20
C LEU A 194 13.87 15.48 -21.49
N PRO A 195 13.19 16.53 -21.00
CA PRO A 195 13.86 17.59 -20.25
C PRO A 195 14.51 17.05 -18.99
N ALA A 196 15.68 17.56 -18.63
CA ALA A 196 16.32 17.28 -17.35
C ALA A 196 15.38 17.73 -16.21
N TYR A 197 15.29 16.92 -15.17
CA TYR A 197 14.38 17.18 -14.07
C TYR A 197 14.99 16.78 -12.73
N GLU A 198 14.96 17.68 -11.76
CA GLU A 198 15.36 17.43 -10.39
C GLU A 198 14.16 17.64 -9.48
N ALA A 199 13.77 16.57 -8.78
CA ALA A 199 12.64 16.59 -7.86
C ALA A 199 13.11 16.80 -6.43
N GLY A 200 12.51 17.75 -5.71
CA GLY A 200 12.78 18.05 -4.32
C GLY A 200 12.21 17.00 -3.34
N SER A 201 12.47 17.22 -2.06
CA SER A 201 11.87 16.45 -0.97
C SER A 201 10.43 16.90 -0.71
N GLY A 202 9.59 16.00 -0.21
CA GLY A 202 8.23 16.32 0.16
C GLY A 202 7.27 15.14 0.11
N LEU A 203 5.98 15.42 0.03
CA LEU A 203 4.93 14.43 -0.13
C LEU A 203 5.05 13.77 -1.51
N LEU A 204 5.40 12.48 -1.52
CA LEU A 204 5.64 11.71 -2.73
C LEU A 204 4.34 11.20 -3.36
N ASN A 205 3.50 10.58 -2.54
CA ASN A 205 2.19 10.10 -2.98
C ASN A 205 1.20 10.04 -1.82
N THR A 206 -0.07 9.97 -2.19
CA THR A 206 -1.19 9.62 -1.31
C THR A 206 -1.96 8.47 -1.93
N SER A 207 -2.46 7.55 -1.11
CA SER A 207 -3.35 6.50 -1.58
C SER A 207 -4.52 6.30 -0.62
N PHE A 208 -5.61 5.77 -1.16
CA PHE A 208 -6.75 5.28 -0.40
C PHE A 208 -7.30 4.03 -1.08
N GLY A 209 -7.96 3.19 -0.32
CA GLY A 209 -8.48 1.96 -0.89
C GLY A 209 -9.35 1.16 0.05
N LEU A 210 -9.80 0.04 -0.51
CA LEU A 210 -10.60 -0.97 0.14
C LEU A 210 -9.74 -2.21 0.37
N LEU A 211 -9.80 -2.76 1.57
CA LEU A 211 -9.32 -4.08 1.93
C LEU A 211 -10.54 -5.01 2.01
N TRP A 212 -10.40 -6.25 1.59
CA TRP A 212 -11.49 -7.20 1.69
C TRP A 212 -10.98 -8.61 1.91
N SER A 213 -11.79 -9.43 2.57
CA SER A 213 -11.55 -10.87 2.70
C SER A 213 -12.85 -11.64 2.66
N VAL A 214 -12.75 -12.91 2.22
CA VAL A 214 -13.84 -13.88 2.22
C VAL A 214 -13.31 -15.19 2.79
N ASP A 215 -13.84 -15.60 3.93
CA ASP A 215 -13.53 -16.89 4.52
C ASP A 215 -14.19 -18.02 3.71
N LEU A 216 -13.38 -18.98 3.26
CA LEU A 216 -13.83 -20.19 2.55
C LEU A 216 -13.98 -21.40 3.50
N GLY A 217 -13.74 -21.18 4.77
CA GLY A 217 -13.77 -22.16 5.84
C GLY A 217 -12.80 -21.79 6.96
N PRO A 218 -12.54 -22.67 7.92
CA PRO A 218 -11.75 -22.32 9.09
C PRO A 218 -10.28 -22.03 8.77
N LYS A 219 -9.73 -22.56 7.68
CA LYS A 219 -8.30 -22.47 7.31
C LYS A 219 -8.02 -21.75 6.01
N TRP A 220 -9.02 -21.52 5.16
CA TRP A 220 -8.80 -20.91 3.86
C TRP A 220 -9.60 -19.63 3.72
N LEU A 221 -8.96 -18.62 3.13
CA LEU A 221 -9.60 -17.34 2.84
C LEU A 221 -9.07 -16.76 1.53
N VAL A 222 -9.88 -15.96 0.88
CA VAL A 222 -9.45 -15.07 -0.21
C VAL A 222 -9.31 -13.67 0.38
N VAL A 223 -8.19 -13.02 0.11
CA VAL A 223 -7.93 -11.64 0.54
C VAL A 223 -7.56 -10.78 -0.65
N GLY A 224 -7.86 -9.49 -0.56
CA GLY A 224 -7.47 -8.58 -1.61
C GLY A 224 -7.60 -7.12 -1.23
N ASN A 225 -7.18 -6.27 -2.16
CA ASN A 225 -7.37 -4.83 -2.05
C ASN A 225 -7.69 -4.19 -3.39
N LEU A 226 -8.32 -3.02 -3.30
CA LEU A 226 -8.46 -2.05 -4.37
C LEU A 226 -7.84 -0.76 -3.88
N GLU A 227 -6.95 -0.16 -4.67
CA GLU A 227 -6.23 1.05 -4.27
C GLU A 227 -6.24 2.08 -5.40
N ARG A 228 -6.44 3.32 -5.04
CA ARG A 228 -6.16 4.48 -5.88
C ARG A 228 -5.03 5.27 -5.28
N ARG A 229 -3.93 5.42 -6.06
CA ARG A 229 -2.74 6.16 -5.66
C ARG A 229 -2.58 7.40 -6.53
N GLN A 230 -2.16 8.50 -5.90
CA GLN A 230 -1.89 9.77 -6.58
C GLN A 230 -0.46 10.20 -6.28
N VAL A 231 0.32 10.45 -7.33
CA VAL A 231 1.64 11.09 -7.24
C VAL A 231 1.46 12.55 -6.84
N ARG A 232 2.26 13.03 -5.90
CA ARG A 232 2.16 14.36 -5.28
C ARG A 232 3.48 15.12 -5.35
N GLY A 233 3.47 16.32 -4.80
CA GLY A 233 4.66 17.17 -4.71
C GLY A 233 5.36 17.35 -6.06
N ASP A 234 6.66 17.49 -6.02
CA ASP A 234 7.48 17.67 -7.22
C ASP A 234 7.47 16.43 -8.13
N ALA A 235 7.33 15.23 -7.55
CA ALA A 235 7.28 14.00 -8.34
C ALA A 235 6.20 14.04 -9.43
N ARG A 236 5.04 14.69 -9.17
CA ARG A 236 3.92 14.78 -10.13
C ARG A 236 4.26 15.58 -11.40
N ASN A 237 5.24 16.47 -11.33
CA ASN A 237 5.65 17.34 -12.43
C ASN A 237 6.79 16.73 -13.25
N SER A 238 7.29 15.55 -12.86
CA SER A 238 8.35 14.85 -13.59
C SER A 238 7.88 14.46 -14.99
N PRO A 239 8.74 14.63 -16.02
CA PRO A 239 8.48 14.12 -17.36
C PRO A 239 8.26 12.59 -17.41
N LEU A 240 8.64 11.86 -16.36
CA LEU A 240 8.41 10.42 -16.23
C LEU A 240 6.99 10.08 -15.76
N VAL A 241 6.16 11.06 -15.40
CA VAL A 241 4.79 10.84 -14.92
C VAL A 241 3.80 11.05 -16.06
N GLU A 242 3.36 9.95 -16.67
CA GLU A 242 2.33 9.95 -17.70
C GLU A 242 0.92 10.16 -17.11
N ARG A 243 0.70 9.66 -15.87
CA ARG A 243 -0.56 9.80 -15.13
C ARG A 243 -0.29 10.08 -13.66
N THR A 244 -0.87 11.13 -13.15
CA THR A 244 -0.74 11.48 -11.72
C THR A 244 -1.60 10.60 -10.80
N SER A 245 -2.52 9.81 -11.33
CA SER A 245 -3.41 8.94 -10.57
C SER A 245 -3.51 7.56 -11.22
N ASN A 246 -3.27 6.52 -10.44
CA ASN A 246 -3.30 5.13 -10.87
C ASN A 246 -4.18 4.29 -9.94
N ASN A 247 -4.80 3.26 -10.51
CA ASN A 247 -5.53 2.25 -9.74
C ASN A 247 -4.72 0.95 -9.73
N SER A 248 -4.85 0.20 -8.64
CA SER A 248 -4.34 -1.16 -8.53
C SER A 248 -5.36 -2.05 -7.82
N ALA A 249 -5.28 -3.34 -8.11
CA ALA A 249 -6.11 -4.36 -7.49
C ALA A 249 -5.25 -5.59 -7.18
N SER A 250 -5.55 -6.28 -6.11
CA SER A 250 -4.95 -7.58 -5.81
C SER A 250 -5.98 -8.54 -5.24
N ALA A 251 -5.74 -9.83 -5.48
CA ALA A 251 -6.47 -10.92 -4.86
C ALA A 251 -5.52 -12.10 -4.64
N GLY A 252 -5.69 -12.82 -3.55
CA GLY A 252 -4.88 -14.01 -3.25
C GLY A 252 -5.63 -15.01 -2.40
N LEU A 253 -5.32 -16.29 -2.63
CA LEU A 253 -5.79 -17.37 -1.79
C LEU A 253 -4.77 -17.63 -0.69
N ALA A 254 -5.19 -17.57 0.56
CA ALA A 254 -4.31 -17.74 1.71
C ALA A 254 -4.78 -18.86 2.63
N TYR A 255 -3.81 -19.55 3.21
CA TYR A 255 -4.00 -20.53 4.27
C TYR A 255 -3.72 -19.88 5.62
N ARG A 256 -4.66 -20.00 6.52
CA ARG A 256 -4.60 -19.51 7.92
C ARG A 256 -4.04 -20.60 8.82
N PHE A 257 -3.04 -20.28 9.66
CA PHE A 257 -2.38 -21.22 10.57
C PHE A 257 -2.17 -20.66 11.96
#